data_a732569a64f74a473f10de97a432717a
#
_entry.id   a732569a64f74a473f10de97a432717a
#
_cell.length_a   1.000
_cell.length_b   1.000
_cell.length_c   1.000
_cell.angle_alpha   90.00
_cell.angle_beta   90.00
_cell.angle_gamma   90.00
#
_symmetry.space_group_name_H-M   'P 1'
#
loop_
_entity.id
_entity.type
_entity.pdbx_description
1 polymer ?
#
loop_
_entity_poly.entity_id
_entity_poly.type
_entity_poly.pdbx_seq_one_letter_code
_entity_poly.pdbx_strand_id
1 'polypeptide(L)'
;KLSNKNGNIINRFLDLIKSETNSNDEKIKPFIKEFTHYLDILAKFSEWTIEKAKTHKDDVSAGANDYLKTLGYVSVAYAWIKVLEVSFKDYDENKKFYDDKINTAKFYFDKVLPRAEQHYKSAISGSSNIMNFKFN
;
A
#
# COMPACT_ATOMS: atom_id res chain seq x y z
N LYS A 1 24.47 2.84 -8.91
CA LYS A 1 23.74 3.78 -9.82
C LYS A 1 22.29 3.42 -10.07
N LEU A 2 21.89 2.12 -10.06
CA LEU A 2 20.49 1.67 -10.21
C LEU A 2 19.63 1.97 -8.97
N SER A 3 20.19 1.91 -7.75
CA SER A 3 19.45 2.15 -6.52
C SER A 3 18.91 3.58 -6.38
N ASN A 4 19.67 4.58 -6.84
CA ASN A 4 19.22 5.98 -6.79
C ASN A 4 18.13 6.30 -7.83
N LYS A 5 18.15 5.62 -8.99
CA LYS A 5 17.10 5.78 -10.00
C LYS A 5 15.77 5.14 -9.57
N ASN A 6 15.84 3.96 -8.95
CA ASN A 6 14.64 3.25 -8.49
C ASN A 6 13.96 3.98 -7.31
N GLY A 7 14.72 4.54 -6.37
CA GLY A 7 14.18 5.36 -5.29
C GLY A 7 13.44 6.60 -5.82
N ASN A 8 13.97 7.24 -6.84
CA ASN A 8 13.32 8.40 -7.47
C ASN A 8 12.03 8.03 -8.21
N ILE A 9 11.97 6.86 -8.84
CA ILE A 9 10.77 6.37 -9.54
C ILE A 9 9.65 6.07 -8.55
N ILE A 10 9.97 5.38 -7.45
CA ILE A 10 8.99 5.06 -6.40
C ILE A 10 8.45 6.34 -5.75
N ASN A 11 9.31 7.27 -5.40
CA ASN A 11 8.90 8.53 -4.80
C ASN A 11 8.00 9.34 -5.75
N ARG A 12 8.33 9.41 -7.04
CA ARG A 12 7.49 10.07 -8.05
C ARG A 12 6.13 9.38 -8.18
N PHE A 13 6.09 8.06 -8.14
CA PHE A 13 4.83 7.30 -8.17
C PHE A 13 3.97 7.60 -6.96
N LEU A 14 4.56 7.62 -5.76
CA LEU A 14 3.87 7.94 -4.51
C LEU A 14 3.33 9.39 -4.51
N ASP A 15 4.14 10.34 -4.98
CA ASP A 15 3.73 11.74 -5.10
C ASP A 15 2.58 11.92 -6.09
N LEU A 16 2.63 11.20 -7.22
CA LEU A 16 1.54 11.20 -8.20
C LEU A 16 0.24 10.68 -7.59
N ILE A 17 0.28 9.55 -6.91
CA ILE A 17 -0.89 8.97 -6.24
C ILE A 17 -1.44 9.96 -5.20
N LYS A 18 -0.60 10.56 -4.37
CA LYS A 18 -1.01 11.57 -3.37
C LYS A 18 -1.71 12.76 -4.03
N SER A 19 -1.19 13.25 -5.15
CA SER A 19 -1.78 14.38 -5.87
C SER A 19 -3.14 14.04 -6.49
N GLU A 20 -3.30 12.81 -6.97
CA GLU A 20 -4.53 12.34 -7.61
C GLU A 20 -5.63 11.93 -6.62
N THR A 21 -5.28 11.68 -5.36
CA THR A 21 -6.24 11.28 -4.31
C THR A 21 -6.67 12.43 -3.40
N ASN A 22 -6.32 13.66 -3.74
CA ASN A 22 -6.70 14.84 -2.97
C ASN A 22 -8.11 15.30 -3.38
N SER A 23 -9.14 14.79 -2.70
CA SER A 23 -10.53 15.15 -2.91
C SER A 23 -11.08 16.01 -1.78
N ASN A 24 -11.94 16.99 -2.13
CA ASN A 24 -12.65 17.84 -1.18
C ASN A 24 -14.01 17.27 -0.74
N ASP A 25 -14.43 16.12 -1.27
CA ASP A 25 -15.68 15.46 -0.87
C ASP A 25 -15.56 14.88 0.55
N GLU A 26 -16.43 15.33 1.44
CA GLU A 26 -16.44 14.89 2.84
C GLU A 26 -16.67 13.38 2.99
N LYS A 27 -17.41 12.75 2.08
CA LYS A 27 -17.73 11.32 2.13
C LYS A 27 -16.52 10.42 1.85
N ILE A 28 -15.60 10.88 1.01
CA ILE A 28 -14.40 10.13 0.65
C ILE A 28 -13.21 10.38 1.60
N LYS A 29 -13.23 11.46 2.35
CA LYS A 29 -12.12 11.84 3.26
C LYS A 29 -11.68 10.73 4.21
N PRO A 30 -12.57 9.97 4.88
CA PRO A 30 -12.14 8.87 5.75
C PRO A 30 -11.34 7.79 5.01
N PHE A 31 -11.73 7.47 3.79
CA PHE A 31 -11.02 6.49 2.95
C PHE A 31 -9.65 7.02 2.51
N ILE A 32 -9.57 8.28 2.13
CA ILE A 32 -8.30 8.93 1.77
C ILE A 32 -7.35 8.96 2.96
N LYS A 33 -7.85 9.24 4.16
CA LYS A 33 -7.04 9.22 5.38
C LYS A 33 -6.43 7.86 5.65
N GLU A 34 -7.23 6.79 5.58
CA GLU A 34 -6.72 5.42 5.72
C GLU A 34 -5.75 5.08 4.59
N PHE A 35 -6.09 5.37 3.36
CA PHE A 35 -5.23 5.15 2.21
C PHE A 35 -3.87 5.82 2.38
N THR A 36 -3.85 7.07 2.82
CA THR A 36 -2.61 7.82 3.06
C THR A 36 -1.74 7.14 4.12
N HIS A 37 -2.34 6.57 5.17
CA HIS A 37 -1.61 5.80 6.18
C HIS A 37 -0.87 4.60 5.56
N TYR A 38 -1.55 3.82 4.71
CA TYR A 38 -0.93 2.66 4.06
C TYR A 38 0.05 3.06 2.94
N LEU A 39 -0.19 4.18 2.29
CA LEU A 39 0.75 4.75 1.34
C LEU A 39 2.07 5.16 2.02
N ASP A 40 2.00 5.72 3.23
CA ASP A 40 3.18 6.05 4.03
C ASP A 40 3.92 4.78 4.49
N ILE A 41 3.21 3.70 4.83
CA ILE A 41 3.82 2.39 5.10
C ILE A 41 4.58 1.87 3.87
N LEU A 42 3.97 1.95 2.69
CA LEU A 42 4.64 1.55 1.44
C LEU A 42 5.89 2.40 1.16
N ALA A 43 5.83 3.71 1.42
CA ALA A 43 6.98 4.61 1.29
C ALA A 43 8.13 4.17 2.22
N LYS A 44 7.86 3.94 3.49
CA LYS A 44 8.84 3.46 4.48
C LYS A 44 9.41 2.10 4.10
N PHE A 45 8.56 1.19 3.62
CA PHE A 45 9.00 -0.12 3.17
C PHE A 45 9.92 -0.03 1.95
N SER A 46 9.61 0.85 1.03
CA SER A 46 10.44 1.10 -0.16
C SER A 46 11.82 1.67 0.24
N GLU A 47 11.85 2.63 1.15
CA GLU A 47 13.10 3.20 1.68
C GLU A 47 13.94 2.13 2.39
N TRP A 48 13.33 1.32 3.25
CA TRP A 48 13.99 0.21 3.93
C TRP A 48 14.59 -0.78 2.93
N THR A 49 13.83 -1.16 1.91
CA THR A 49 14.29 -2.10 0.87
C THR A 49 15.50 -1.55 0.12
N ILE A 50 15.47 -0.28 -0.27
CA ILE A 50 16.56 0.37 -0.99
C ILE A 50 17.81 0.46 -0.13
N GLU A 51 17.66 0.80 1.14
CA GLU A 51 18.80 0.90 2.08
C GLU A 51 19.41 -0.48 2.33
N LYS A 52 18.61 -1.48 2.63
CA LYS A 52 19.06 -2.86 2.88
C LYS A 52 19.68 -3.52 1.66
N ALA A 53 19.24 -3.19 0.46
CA ALA A 53 19.86 -3.69 -0.78
C ALA A 53 21.33 -3.33 -0.92
N LYS A 54 21.80 -2.30 -0.24
CA LYS A 54 23.21 -1.86 -0.26
C LYS A 54 24.11 -2.72 0.63
N THR A 55 23.60 -3.21 1.76
CA THR A 55 24.40 -3.82 2.84
C THR A 55 23.90 -5.20 3.29
N HIS A 56 22.62 -5.48 3.20
CA HIS A 56 21.97 -6.69 3.76
C HIS A 56 21.02 -7.32 2.73
N LYS A 57 21.60 -7.91 1.67
CA LYS A 57 20.84 -8.53 0.57
C LYS A 57 19.91 -9.66 1.02
N ASP A 58 20.29 -10.42 2.05
CA ASP A 58 19.46 -11.50 2.60
C ASP A 58 18.19 -10.97 3.23
N ASP A 59 18.22 -9.80 3.89
CA ASP A 59 17.03 -9.15 4.43
C ASP A 59 16.06 -8.75 3.30
N VAL A 60 16.57 -8.23 2.20
CA VAL A 60 15.77 -7.85 1.03
C VAL A 60 15.14 -9.09 0.39
N SER A 61 15.91 -10.17 0.24
CA SER A 61 15.41 -11.42 -0.33
C SER A 61 14.32 -12.05 0.54
N ALA A 62 14.51 -12.06 1.86
CA ALA A 62 13.51 -12.56 2.81
C ALA A 62 12.23 -11.72 2.80
N GLY A 63 12.32 -10.41 2.61
CA GLY A 63 11.19 -9.49 2.60
C GLY A 63 10.56 -9.22 1.22
N ALA A 64 11.10 -9.78 0.13
CA ALA A 64 10.68 -9.45 -1.23
C ALA A 64 9.20 -9.78 -1.50
N ASN A 65 8.72 -10.93 -1.04
CA ASN A 65 7.32 -11.33 -1.19
C ASN A 65 6.38 -10.42 -0.39
N ASP A 66 6.78 -10.05 0.82
CA ASP A 66 6.03 -9.11 1.67
C ASP A 66 5.94 -7.72 1.03
N TYR A 67 7.01 -7.26 0.39
CA TYR A 67 7.02 -5.99 -0.35
C TYR A 67 6.03 -6.01 -1.53
N LEU A 68 6.06 -7.06 -2.33
CA LEU A 68 5.13 -7.21 -3.46
C LEU A 68 3.67 -7.25 -3.00
N LYS A 69 3.38 -7.94 -1.91
CA LYS A 69 2.03 -7.97 -1.33
C LYS A 69 1.59 -6.62 -0.80
N THR A 70 2.46 -5.91 -0.09
CA THR A 70 2.19 -4.55 0.38
C THR A 70 1.90 -3.60 -0.78
N LEU A 71 2.72 -3.64 -1.83
CA LEU A 71 2.51 -2.88 -3.06
C LEU A 71 1.16 -3.22 -3.71
N GLY A 72 0.82 -4.52 -3.78
CA GLY A 72 -0.44 -4.99 -4.33
C GLY A 72 -1.66 -4.47 -3.55
N TYR A 73 -1.65 -4.58 -2.22
CA TYR A 73 -2.75 -4.09 -1.38
C TYR A 73 -2.95 -2.58 -1.49
N VAL A 74 -1.87 -1.81 -1.50
CA VAL A 74 -1.94 -0.35 -1.64
C VAL A 74 -2.42 0.06 -3.04
N SER A 75 -1.98 -0.65 -4.08
CA SER A 75 -2.42 -0.40 -5.46
C SER A 75 -3.92 -0.66 -5.64
N VAL A 76 -4.45 -1.73 -5.05
CA VAL A 76 -5.89 -2.03 -5.07
C VAL A 76 -6.68 -1.00 -4.26
N ALA A 77 -6.15 -0.55 -3.12
CA ALA A 77 -6.76 0.54 -2.36
C ALA A 77 -6.87 1.83 -3.18
N TYR A 78 -5.84 2.17 -3.96
CA TYR A 78 -5.90 3.29 -4.90
C TYR A 78 -7.03 3.13 -5.93
N ALA A 79 -7.17 1.94 -6.50
CA ALA A 79 -8.27 1.65 -7.42
C ALA A 79 -9.64 1.84 -6.75
N TRP A 80 -9.80 1.41 -5.50
CA TRP A 80 -11.03 1.63 -4.73
C TRP A 80 -11.30 3.11 -4.45
N ILE A 81 -10.28 3.93 -4.21
CA ILE A 81 -10.46 5.39 -4.09
C ILE A 81 -11.07 5.96 -5.37
N LYS A 82 -10.59 5.53 -6.55
CA LYS A 82 -11.15 5.97 -7.84
C LYS A 82 -12.60 5.50 -8.04
N VAL A 83 -12.92 4.29 -7.65
CA VAL A 83 -14.30 3.77 -7.67
C VAL A 83 -15.20 4.56 -6.73
N LEU A 84 -14.72 4.91 -5.53
CA LEU A 84 -15.47 5.69 -4.56
C LEU A 84 -15.74 7.13 -5.04
N GLU A 85 -14.78 7.77 -5.71
CA GLU A 85 -14.97 9.09 -6.31
C GLU A 85 -16.17 9.11 -7.26
N VAL A 86 -16.23 8.13 -8.18
CA VAL A 86 -17.34 7.99 -9.12
C VAL A 86 -18.65 7.62 -8.38
N SER A 87 -18.58 6.69 -7.43
CA SER A 87 -19.76 6.21 -6.70
C SER A 87 -20.43 7.32 -5.90
N PHE A 88 -19.69 8.21 -5.29
CA PHE A 88 -20.27 9.36 -4.59
C PHE A 88 -20.76 10.46 -5.52
N LYS A 89 -20.03 10.69 -6.63
CA LYS A 89 -20.41 11.70 -7.62
C LYS A 89 -21.71 11.35 -8.34
N ASP A 90 -21.84 10.11 -8.80
CA ASP A 90 -22.96 9.66 -9.65
C ASP A 90 -23.98 8.84 -8.86
N TYR A 91 -23.99 8.95 -7.52
CA TYR A 91 -24.80 8.12 -6.62
C TYR A 91 -26.27 8.08 -7.00
N ASP A 92 -26.87 9.22 -7.32
CA ASP A 92 -28.29 9.33 -7.63
C ASP A 92 -28.70 8.67 -8.96
N GLU A 93 -27.76 8.38 -9.85
CA GLU A 93 -28.01 7.70 -11.13
C GLU A 93 -28.38 6.24 -10.95
N ASN A 94 -27.75 5.55 -9.97
CA ASN A 94 -28.04 4.15 -9.64
C ASN A 94 -27.63 3.83 -8.20
N LYS A 95 -28.48 4.19 -7.24
CA LYS A 95 -28.19 4.07 -5.81
C LYS A 95 -27.78 2.67 -5.38
N LYS A 96 -28.51 1.65 -5.82
CA LYS A 96 -28.20 0.27 -5.46
C LYS A 96 -26.82 -0.17 -5.96
N PHE A 97 -26.49 0.14 -7.19
CA PHE A 97 -25.19 -0.20 -7.77
C PHE A 97 -24.06 0.45 -7.01
N TYR A 98 -24.18 1.73 -6.70
CA TYR A 98 -23.14 2.48 -5.99
C TYR A 98 -23.06 2.12 -4.50
N ASP A 99 -24.17 1.80 -3.85
CA ASP A 99 -24.16 1.24 -2.48
C ASP A 99 -23.36 -0.06 -2.42
N ASP A 100 -23.53 -0.95 -3.38
CA ASP A 100 -22.77 -2.20 -3.45
C ASP A 100 -21.27 -1.93 -3.62
N LYS A 101 -20.89 -0.94 -4.44
CA LYS A 101 -19.49 -0.53 -4.62
C LYS A 101 -18.91 0.08 -3.34
N ILE A 102 -19.64 0.98 -2.70
CA ILE A 102 -19.20 1.63 -1.45
C ILE A 102 -19.05 0.59 -0.33
N ASN A 103 -19.96 -0.34 -0.19
CA ASN A 103 -19.89 -1.40 0.81
C ASN A 103 -18.73 -2.36 0.55
N THR A 104 -18.46 -2.69 -0.71
CA THR A 104 -17.28 -3.51 -1.07
C THR A 104 -15.96 -2.78 -0.76
N ALA A 105 -15.89 -1.48 -1.05
CA ALA A 105 -14.73 -0.67 -0.68
C ALA A 105 -14.52 -0.64 0.84
N LYS A 106 -15.58 -0.44 1.63
CA LYS A 106 -15.51 -0.50 3.10
C LYS A 106 -14.95 -1.84 3.58
N PHE A 107 -15.45 -2.94 3.04
CA PHE A 107 -14.94 -4.27 3.36
C PHE A 107 -13.45 -4.39 3.05
N TYR A 108 -13.00 -3.91 1.89
CA TYR A 108 -11.59 -3.94 1.52
C TYR A 108 -10.72 -3.15 2.49
N PHE A 109 -11.11 -1.92 2.82
CA PHE A 109 -10.36 -1.07 3.75
C PHE A 109 -10.33 -1.65 5.16
N ASP A 110 -11.43 -2.25 5.63
CA ASP A 110 -11.53 -2.78 7.00
C ASP A 110 -10.87 -4.15 7.16
N LYS A 111 -10.96 -5.02 6.15
CA LYS A 111 -10.63 -6.44 6.28
C LYS A 111 -9.42 -6.90 5.45
N VAL A 112 -9.10 -6.22 4.38
CA VAL A 112 -8.05 -6.65 3.45
C VAL A 112 -6.82 -5.74 3.53
N LEU A 113 -7.00 -4.44 3.41
CA LEU A 113 -5.91 -3.47 3.41
C LEU A 113 -5.01 -3.52 4.65
N PRO A 114 -5.51 -3.78 5.87
CA PRO A 114 -4.66 -3.89 7.07
C PRO A 114 -3.57 -4.97 6.99
N ARG A 115 -3.72 -5.95 6.10
CA ARG A 115 -2.70 -6.97 5.84
C ARG A 115 -1.39 -6.38 5.32
N ALA A 116 -1.43 -5.22 4.67
CA ALA A 116 -0.25 -4.52 4.19
C ALA A 116 0.71 -4.15 5.33
N GLU A 117 0.19 -3.68 6.46
CA GLU A 117 1.01 -3.35 7.63
C GLU A 117 1.65 -4.60 8.23
N GLN A 118 0.95 -5.72 8.25
CA GLN A 118 1.47 -6.99 8.75
C GLN A 118 2.64 -7.50 7.91
N HIS A 119 2.54 -7.40 6.59
CA HIS A 119 3.65 -7.74 5.68
C HIS A 119 4.87 -6.84 5.90
N TYR A 120 4.65 -5.55 6.09
CA TYR A 120 5.73 -4.60 6.40
C TYR A 120 6.44 -4.98 7.70
N LYS A 121 5.69 -5.20 8.77
CA LYS A 121 6.26 -5.60 10.07
C LYS A 121 7.03 -6.90 9.99
N SER A 122 6.53 -7.88 9.24
CA SER A 122 7.22 -9.16 9.01
C SER A 122 8.54 -8.96 8.28
N ALA A 123 8.56 -8.15 7.23
CA ALA A 123 9.76 -7.93 6.42
C ALA A 123 10.88 -7.22 7.19
N ILE A 124 10.55 -6.16 7.95
CA ILE A 124 11.56 -5.39 8.69
C ILE A 124 12.17 -6.14 9.88
N SER A 125 11.58 -7.27 10.28
CA SER A 125 12.21 -8.16 11.28
C SER A 125 13.51 -8.78 10.79
N GLY A 126 13.78 -8.74 9.50
CA GLY A 126 15.00 -9.19 8.86
C GLY A 126 15.09 -10.70 8.65
N SER A 127 16.26 -11.15 8.20
CA SER A 127 16.53 -12.54 7.83
C SER A 127 17.21 -13.37 8.94
N SER A 128 17.64 -12.76 10.02
CA SER A 128 18.48 -13.41 11.04
C SER A 128 17.83 -14.65 11.65
N ASN A 129 16.53 -14.64 11.89
CA ASN A 129 15.81 -15.78 12.43
C ASN A 129 15.79 -16.97 11.48
N ILE A 130 15.78 -16.72 10.18
CA ILE A 130 15.81 -17.75 9.14
C ILE A 130 17.24 -18.28 8.95
N MET A 131 18.20 -17.38 8.82
CA MET A 131 19.60 -17.71 8.52
C MET A 131 20.31 -18.42 9.67
N ASN A 132 19.94 -18.10 10.92
CA ASN A 132 20.53 -18.70 12.12
C ASN A 132 19.78 -19.95 12.61
N PHE A 133 18.72 -20.35 11.93
CA PHE A 133 17.99 -21.57 12.32
C PHE A 133 18.83 -22.82 12.05
N LYS A 134 19.00 -23.64 13.09
CA LYS A 134 19.72 -24.93 12.98
C LYS A 134 18.71 -26.06 13.14
N PHE A 135 18.65 -26.94 12.16
CA PHE A 135 17.94 -28.20 12.26
C PHE A 135 18.78 -29.21 13.08
N ASN A 136 18.23 -29.70 14.14
CA ASN A 136 18.86 -30.77 14.94
C ASN A 136 18.47 -32.14 14.38
#